data_0cb0ee2b3f4892ff0396bc4c0a1b2963
#
_entry.id   0cb0ee2b3f4892ff0396bc4c0a1b2963
#
_cell.length_a   1.000
_cell.length_b   1.000
_cell.length_c   1.000
_cell.angle_alpha   90.00
_cell.angle_beta   90.00
_cell.angle_gamma   90.00
#
_symmetry.space_group_name_H-M   'P 1'
#
loop_
_entity.id
_entity.type
_entity.pdbx_description
1 polymer ?
#
loop_
_entity_poly.entity_id
_entity_poly.type
_entity_poly.pdbx_seq_one_letter_code
_entity_poly.pdbx_strand_id
1 'polypeptide(L)' 'MDIDQSQLLSLIDTNPRFRMLYEEHNLLEKQLSELEKKGHLTPQEEFDKNKIKKMKLAGKDEMQRILKSASV' A
#
# COMPACT_ATOMS: atom_id res chain seq x y z
N MET A 1 -6.93 -1.89 -5.91
CA MET A 1 -7.10 -3.27 -5.43
C MET A 1 -8.56 -3.65 -5.47
N ASP A 2 -8.88 -4.70 -6.19
CA ASP A 2 -10.24 -5.22 -6.25
C ASP A 2 -10.49 -6.12 -5.06
N ILE A 3 -10.86 -5.52 -3.94
CA ILE A 3 -11.16 -6.23 -2.71
C ILE A 3 -12.59 -5.89 -2.29
N ASP A 4 -13.36 -6.91 -1.95
CA ASP A 4 -14.64 -6.71 -1.31
C ASP A 4 -14.41 -5.94 0.00
N GLN A 5 -15.12 -4.85 0.21
CA GLN A 5 -14.93 -3.98 1.36
C GLN A 5 -15.19 -4.69 2.68
N SER A 6 -16.16 -5.58 2.73
CA SER A 6 -16.45 -6.35 3.94
C SER A 6 -15.31 -7.31 4.28
N GLN A 7 -14.70 -7.93 3.26
CA GLN A 7 -13.54 -8.80 3.45
C GLN A 7 -12.33 -7.99 3.92
N LEU A 8 -12.13 -6.81 3.35
CA LEU A 8 -11.06 -5.91 3.74
C LEU A 8 -11.18 -5.51 5.22
N LEU A 9 -12.36 -5.08 5.63
CA LEU A 9 -12.60 -4.68 7.01
C LEU A 9 -12.41 -5.84 7.98
N SER A 10 -12.87 -7.03 7.60
CA SER A 10 -12.70 -8.23 8.40
C SER A 10 -11.22 -8.56 8.61
N LEU A 11 -10.41 -8.47 7.56
CA LEU A 11 -8.98 -8.75 7.65
C LEU A 11 -8.23 -7.69 8.47
N ILE A 12 -8.61 -6.43 8.34
CA ILE A 12 -8.02 -5.36 9.14
C ILE A 12 -8.26 -5.63 10.62
N ASP A 13 -9.44 -6.14 10.95
CA ASP A 13 -9.85 -6.39 12.32
C ASP A 13 -9.23 -7.67 12.90
N THR A 14 -9.09 -8.71 12.07
CA THR A 14 -8.70 -10.04 12.55
C THR A 14 -7.26 -10.44 12.26
N ASN A 15 -6.60 -9.76 11.32
CA ASN A 15 -5.24 -10.10 10.91
C ASN A 15 -4.31 -8.90 11.12
N PRO A 16 -3.49 -8.91 12.21
CA PRO A 16 -2.59 -7.79 12.52
C PRO A 16 -1.58 -7.49 11.41
N ARG A 17 -1.11 -8.53 10.72
CA ARG A 17 -0.15 -8.37 9.61
C ARG A 17 -0.80 -7.62 8.45
N PHE A 18 -2.00 -8.01 8.08
CA PHE A 18 -2.74 -7.35 7.01
C PHE A 18 -3.03 -5.89 7.36
N ARG A 19 -3.42 -5.65 8.59
CA ARG A 19 -3.68 -4.29 9.08
C ARG A 19 -2.46 -3.41 8.95
N MET A 20 -1.29 -3.91 9.34
CA MET A 20 -0.04 -3.17 9.24
C MET A 20 0.30 -2.86 7.79
N LEU A 21 0.15 -3.82 6.90
CA LEU A 21 0.38 -3.63 5.47
C LEU A 21 -0.57 -2.60 4.87
N TYR A 22 -1.82 -2.64 5.29
CA TYR A 22 -2.84 -1.70 4.82
C TYR A 22 -2.54 -0.27 5.27
N GLU A 23 -2.19 -0.09 6.53
CA GLU A 23 -1.84 1.22 7.07
C GLU A 23 -0.59 1.79 6.38
N GLU A 24 0.42 0.95 6.16
CA GLU A 24 1.62 1.34 5.47
C GLU A 24 1.34 1.72 4.02
N HIS A 25 0.48 0.97 3.34
CA HIS A 25 0.07 1.26 1.97
C HIS A 25 -0.58 2.66 1.87
N ASN A 26 -1.47 2.99 2.80
CA ASN A 26 -2.12 4.29 2.82
C ASN A 26 -1.13 5.43 3.08
N LEU A 27 -0.17 5.20 3.96
CA LEU A 27 0.88 6.18 4.23
C LEU A 27 1.74 6.43 2.99
N LEU A 28 2.12 5.36 2.31
CA LEU A 28 2.92 5.47 1.08
C LEU A 28 2.16 6.20 -0.03
N GLU A 29 0.86 5.95 -0.16
CA GLU A 29 0.04 6.66 -1.13
C GLU A 29 -0.02 8.15 -0.85
N LYS A 30 -0.12 8.52 0.42
CA LYS A 30 -0.12 9.91 0.83
C LYS A 30 1.20 10.59 0.49
N GLN A 31 2.32 9.94 0.80
CA GLN A 31 3.64 10.45 0.48
C GLN A 31 3.84 10.61 -1.02
N LEU A 32 3.40 9.64 -1.81
CA LEU A 32 3.47 9.69 -3.27
C LEU A 32 2.64 10.84 -3.82
N SER A 33 1.43 11.01 -3.31
CA SER A 33 0.54 12.11 -3.72
C SER A 33 1.17 13.47 -3.46
N GLU A 34 1.83 13.64 -2.31
CA GLU A 34 2.50 14.89 -1.99
C GLU A 34 3.66 15.19 -2.94
N LEU A 35 4.43 14.15 -3.31
CA LEU A 35 5.50 14.31 -4.29
C LEU A 35 4.96 14.67 -5.67
N GLU A 36 3.87 14.03 -6.09
CA GLU A 36 3.27 14.29 -7.40
C GLU A 36 2.69 15.69 -7.52
N LYS A 37 2.26 16.31 -6.42
CA LYS A 37 1.74 17.67 -6.41
C LYS A 37 2.79 18.72 -6.64
N LYS A 38 4.05 18.43 -6.44
CA LYS A 38 5.12 19.42 -6.54
C LYS A 38 5.41 19.90 -7.95
N GLY A 39 5.04 19.14 -8.97
CA GLY A 39 5.29 19.51 -10.37
C GLY A 39 6.75 19.35 -10.79
N HIS A 40 7.69 19.84 -9.98
CA HIS A 40 9.13 19.67 -10.19
C HIS A 40 9.73 18.89 -9.03
N LEU A 41 10.45 17.82 -9.36
CA LEU A 41 11.12 17.00 -8.34
C LEU A 41 12.63 17.13 -8.49
N THR A 42 13.32 17.24 -7.34
CA THR A 42 14.77 17.14 -7.30
C THR A 42 15.17 15.69 -7.61
N PRO A 43 16.45 15.42 -7.99
CA PRO A 43 16.89 14.04 -8.18
C PRO A 43 16.65 13.14 -6.96
N GLN A 44 16.81 13.68 -5.76
CA GLN A 44 16.54 12.92 -4.52
C GLN A 44 15.05 12.59 -4.40
N GLU A 45 14.18 13.52 -4.72
CA GLU A 45 12.74 13.32 -4.68
C GLU A 45 12.28 12.32 -5.74
N GLU A 46 12.89 12.35 -6.92
CA GLU A 46 12.64 11.34 -7.95
C GLU A 46 13.00 9.93 -7.46
N PHE A 47 14.14 9.81 -6.81
CA PHE A 47 14.59 8.55 -6.21
C PHE A 47 13.59 8.06 -5.16
N ASP A 48 13.16 8.96 -4.27
CA ASP A 48 12.19 8.65 -3.23
C ASP A 48 10.85 8.21 -3.82
N LYS A 49 10.40 8.90 -4.86
CA LYS A 49 9.16 8.55 -5.56
C LYS A 49 9.20 7.13 -6.10
N ASN A 50 10.29 6.77 -6.77
CA ASN A 50 10.46 5.43 -7.34
C ASN A 50 10.53 4.37 -6.24
N LYS A 51 11.20 4.68 -5.13
CA LYS A 51 11.28 3.79 -3.98
C LYS A 51 9.90 3.53 -3.38
N ILE A 52 9.12 4.59 -3.20
CA ILE A 52 7.75 4.49 -2.68
C ILE A 52 6.88 3.62 -3.58
N LYS A 53 6.97 3.80 -4.89
CA LYS A 53 6.23 2.99 -5.84
C LYS A 53 6.54 1.50 -5.71
N LYS A 54 7.82 1.16 -5.55
CA LYS A 54 8.25 -0.23 -5.35
C LYS A 54 7.72 -0.79 -4.04
N MET A 55 7.76 -0.01 -2.98
CA MET A 55 7.27 -0.44 -1.67
C MET A 55 5.75 -0.66 -1.70
N LYS A 56 5.02 0.22 -2.39
CA LYS A 56 3.57 0.06 -2.57
C LYS A 56 3.25 -1.25 -3.28
N LEU A 57 3.97 -1.55 -4.34
CA LEU A 57 3.75 -2.76 -5.12
C LEU A 57 4.02 -4.01 -4.29
N ALA A 58 5.13 -4.02 -3.55
CA ALA A 58 5.49 -5.15 -2.68
C ALA A 58 4.43 -5.38 -1.60
N GLY A 59 3.97 -4.30 -0.97
CA GLY A 59 2.93 -4.39 0.06
C GLY A 59 1.60 -4.89 -0.50
N LYS A 60 1.24 -4.42 -1.68
CA LYS A 60 0.02 -4.85 -2.36
C LYS A 60 0.06 -6.35 -2.68
N ASP A 61 1.20 -6.83 -3.18
CA ASP A 61 1.37 -8.25 -3.49
C ASP A 61 1.22 -9.11 -2.24
N GLU A 62 1.80 -8.67 -1.13
CA GLU A 62 1.70 -9.41 0.13
C GLU A 62 0.26 -9.42 0.66
N MET A 63 -0.44 -8.28 0.58
CA MET A 63 -1.85 -8.22 0.95
C MET A 63 -2.70 -9.19 0.11
N GLN A 64 -2.42 -9.29 -1.18
CA GLN A 64 -3.13 -10.22 -2.06
C GLN A 64 -2.87 -11.68 -1.69
N ARG A 65 -1.65 -12.01 -1.25
CA ARG A 65 -1.35 -13.37 -0.78
C ARG A 65 -2.17 -13.71 0.47
N ILE A 66 -2.30 -12.77 1.39
CA ILE A 66 -3.10 -12.96 2.60
C ILE A 66 -4.58 -13.15 2.22
N LEU A 67 -5.07 -12.36 1.28
CA LEU A 67 -6.44 -12.47 0.80
C LEU A 67 -6.71 -13.84 0.19
N LYS A 68 -5.79 -14.36 -0.61
CA LYS A 68 -5.93 -15.69 -1.21
C LYS A 68 -5.96 -16.77 -0.14
N SER A 69 -5.11 -16.66 0.87
CA SER A 69 -5.09 -17.62 1.99
C SER A 69 -6.39 -17.59 2.78
N ALA A 70 -6.96 -16.41 2.97
CA ALA A 70 -8.20 -16.24 3.73
C ALA A 70 -9.44 -16.70 2.95
N SER A 71 -9.35 -16.76 1.63
CA SER A 71 -10.48 -17.10 0.75
C SER A 71 -10.69 -18.60 0.57
N VAL A 72 -9.84 -19.43 1.10
CA VAL A 72 -9.90 -20.88 0.95
C VAL A 72 -10.90 -21.49 1.91
#